data_0a0cec833804843bac390d0c73771204
#
_entry.id   0a0cec833804843bac390d0c73771204
#
_cell.length_a   1.000
_cell.length_b   1.000
_cell.length_c   1.000
_cell.angle_alpha   90.00
_cell.angle_beta   90.00
_cell.angle_gamma   90.00
#
_symmetry.space_group_name_H-M   'P 1'
#
loop_
_entity.id
_entity.type
_entity.pdbx_description
1 polymer ?
#
loop_
_entity_poly.entity_id
_entity_poly.type
_entity_poly.pdbx_seq_one_letter_code
_entity_poly.pdbx_strand_id
1 'polypeptide(L)'
;AEQKLLVIDVGGGTTDCVVMRIGPERRMRKDRLDDILGVSGDRIGGTDFDEALAWSALMPAFGKNSVASDGRPLPHSMVHDAVSIRNLPAQIRFAKAENDIRELMGRAKEPEKWARLLSINREQLQYRLVHSAEQGKISLTRQEASEIPLDYVERQLKVCIDRAVFTDATDRLVGKVRSLAREAITAAACKPDVVFLTGGMAYSPVVSAAVAELLGNDIPIRSGDMLGSVGRGLGLAAK
;
A
#
# COMPACT_ATOMS: atom_id res chain seq x y z
N ALA A 1 31.77 16.24 -4.98
CA ALA A 1 32.14 15.28 -3.91
C ALA A 1 31.34 14.00 -4.07
N GLU A 2 31.91 12.87 -3.63
CA GLU A 2 31.23 11.60 -3.50
C GLU A 2 30.15 11.69 -2.39
N GLN A 3 29.01 11.07 -2.58
CA GLN A 3 27.90 10.98 -1.62
C GLN A 3 27.40 9.56 -1.53
N LYS A 4 26.81 9.21 -0.39
CA LYS A 4 26.08 7.97 -0.15
C LYS A 4 24.59 8.26 -0.29
N LEU A 5 23.98 7.66 -1.27
CA LEU A 5 22.54 7.79 -1.58
C LEU A 5 21.79 6.56 -1.07
N LEU A 6 20.75 6.76 -0.28
CA LEU A 6 19.73 5.75 -0.02
C LEU A 6 18.58 5.95 -1.01
N VAL A 7 18.35 4.97 -1.86
CA VAL A 7 17.15 4.90 -2.71
C VAL A 7 16.12 4.04 -1.98
N ILE A 8 14.90 4.54 -1.87
CA ILE A 8 13.73 3.79 -1.39
C ILE A 8 12.70 3.84 -2.51
N ASP A 9 12.48 2.72 -3.16
CA ASP A 9 11.47 2.56 -4.20
C ASP A 9 10.27 1.78 -3.65
N VAL A 10 9.15 2.47 -3.45
CA VAL A 10 7.89 1.86 -3.02
C VAL A 10 6.94 1.83 -4.22
N GLY A 11 7.05 0.74 -4.97
CA GLY A 11 6.26 0.49 -6.17
C GLY A 11 4.83 0.02 -5.87
N GLY A 12 4.14 -0.49 -6.91
CA GLY A 12 2.78 -1.04 -6.75
C GLY A 12 2.74 -2.35 -5.96
N GLY A 13 3.78 -3.19 -6.05
CA GLY A 13 3.80 -4.52 -5.45
C GLY A 13 5.06 -4.88 -4.69
N THR A 14 6.12 -4.06 -4.76
CA THR A 14 7.42 -4.28 -4.09
C THR A 14 7.91 -3.00 -3.44
N THR A 15 8.76 -3.17 -2.44
CA THR A 15 9.57 -2.10 -1.85
C THR A 15 11.01 -2.56 -1.91
N ASP A 16 11.85 -1.74 -2.54
CA ASP A 16 13.26 -1.98 -2.73
C ASP A 16 14.07 -0.83 -2.13
N CYS A 17 15.06 -1.14 -1.30
CA CYS A 17 15.94 -0.18 -0.67
C CYS A 17 17.40 -0.47 -1.03
N VAL A 18 18.11 0.55 -1.52
CA VAL A 18 19.52 0.41 -1.93
C VAL A 18 20.32 1.58 -1.40
N VAL A 19 21.42 1.29 -0.71
CA VAL A 19 22.44 2.28 -0.38
C VAL A 19 23.58 2.18 -1.37
N MET A 20 23.92 3.29 -2.02
CA MET A 20 24.95 3.32 -3.06
C MET A 20 25.81 4.58 -3.01
N ARG A 21 27.01 4.47 -3.55
CA ARG A 21 27.90 5.63 -3.77
C ARG A 21 27.55 6.33 -5.08
N ILE A 22 27.42 7.63 -5.04
CA ILE A 22 27.21 8.48 -6.21
C ILE A 22 28.24 9.62 -6.26
N GLY A 23 28.52 10.14 -7.44
CA GLY A 23 29.40 11.28 -7.62
C GLY A 23 29.84 11.43 -9.08
N PRO A 24 30.43 12.59 -9.46
CA PRO A 24 30.83 12.88 -10.84
C PRO A 24 31.80 11.84 -11.40
N GLU A 25 32.81 11.43 -10.62
CA GLU A 25 33.82 10.46 -11.04
C GLU A 25 33.21 9.04 -11.23
N ARG A 26 32.18 8.72 -10.46
CA ARG A 26 31.52 7.40 -10.54
C ARG A 26 30.62 7.28 -11.75
N ARG A 27 30.09 8.40 -12.27
CA ARG A 27 29.24 8.41 -13.46
C ARG A 27 29.94 7.86 -14.69
N MET A 28 31.26 7.98 -14.77
CA MET A 28 32.08 7.55 -15.93
C MET A 28 32.52 6.09 -15.86
N ARG A 29 32.23 5.39 -14.74
CA ARG A 29 32.60 3.98 -14.57
C ARG A 29 31.62 3.08 -15.32
N LYS A 30 32.15 2.11 -16.08
CA LYS A 30 31.32 1.10 -16.77
C LYS A 30 30.76 0.07 -15.78
N ASP A 31 31.59 -0.37 -14.83
CA ASP A 31 31.16 -1.26 -13.75
C ASP A 31 30.86 -0.44 -12.50
N ARG A 32 29.63 -0.61 -11.98
CA ARG A 32 29.07 0.09 -10.84
C ARG A 32 28.66 -0.84 -9.69
N LEU A 33 28.95 -2.15 -9.78
CA LEU A 33 28.58 -3.11 -8.73
C LEU A 33 29.20 -2.76 -7.39
N ASP A 34 30.47 -2.33 -7.38
CA ASP A 34 31.15 -1.88 -6.17
C ASP A 34 30.58 -0.58 -5.55
N ASP A 35 29.72 0.13 -6.28
CA ASP A 35 29.04 1.30 -5.76
C ASP A 35 27.83 0.92 -4.88
N ILE A 36 27.30 -0.29 -5.00
CA ILE A 36 26.19 -0.78 -4.18
C ILE A 36 26.75 -1.25 -2.83
N LEU A 37 26.34 -0.58 -1.76
CA LEU A 37 26.85 -0.83 -0.41
C LEU A 37 25.92 -1.71 0.44
N GLY A 38 24.62 -1.63 0.21
CA GLY A 38 23.63 -2.41 0.94
C GLY A 38 22.30 -2.44 0.20
N VAL A 39 21.62 -3.56 0.32
CA VAL A 39 20.33 -3.83 -0.38
C VAL A 39 19.38 -4.51 0.58
N SER A 40 18.11 -4.16 0.50
CA SER A 40 17.00 -4.91 1.09
C SER A 40 15.76 -4.76 0.23
N GLY A 41 14.80 -5.65 0.36
CA GLY A 41 13.54 -5.55 -0.36
C GLY A 41 12.53 -6.58 0.10
N ASP A 42 11.26 -6.29 -0.16
CA ASP A 42 10.16 -7.21 0.13
C ASP A 42 9.00 -7.00 -0.85
N ARG A 43 8.09 -8.00 -0.91
CA ARG A 43 6.88 -7.97 -1.73
C ARG A 43 5.74 -7.23 -1.03
N ILE A 44 5.99 -5.98 -0.64
CA ILE A 44 4.98 -5.05 -0.17
C ILE A 44 5.03 -3.79 -1.02
N GLY A 45 3.88 -3.25 -1.37
CA GLY A 45 3.80 -2.05 -2.21
C GLY A 45 2.42 -1.42 -2.17
N GLY A 46 2.16 -0.48 -3.06
CA GLY A 46 0.94 0.33 -3.10
C GLY A 46 -0.35 -0.46 -2.98
N THR A 47 -0.43 -1.64 -3.61
CA THR A 47 -1.62 -2.49 -3.53
C THR A 47 -1.88 -3.03 -2.12
N ASP A 48 -0.84 -3.30 -1.33
CA ASP A 48 -1.03 -3.72 0.08
C ASP A 48 -1.62 -2.58 0.91
N PHE A 49 -1.22 -1.33 0.61
CA PHE A 49 -1.81 -0.14 1.24
C PHE A 49 -3.27 0.05 0.82
N ASP A 50 -3.62 -0.26 -0.43
CA ASP A 50 -4.99 -0.20 -0.93
C ASP A 50 -5.88 -1.26 -0.27
N GLU A 51 -5.39 -2.51 -0.16
CA GLU A 51 -6.07 -3.60 0.56
C GLU A 51 -6.27 -3.24 2.04
N ALA A 52 -5.26 -2.67 2.70
CA ALA A 52 -5.33 -2.25 4.11
C ALA A 52 -6.36 -1.12 4.32
N LEU A 53 -6.38 -0.12 3.43
CA LEU A 53 -7.37 0.96 3.48
C LEU A 53 -8.78 0.42 3.20
N ALA A 54 -8.95 -0.43 2.17
CA ALA A 54 -10.22 -1.07 1.88
C ALA A 54 -10.72 -1.87 3.10
N TRP A 55 -9.85 -2.69 3.69
CA TRP A 55 -10.19 -3.47 4.89
C TRP A 55 -10.59 -2.59 6.06
N SER A 56 -9.85 -1.52 6.33
CA SER A 56 -10.11 -0.65 7.48
C SER A 56 -11.35 0.21 7.29
N ALA A 57 -11.45 0.90 6.15
CA ALA A 57 -12.44 1.93 5.92
C ALA A 57 -13.71 1.43 5.19
N LEU A 58 -13.56 0.58 4.17
CA LEU A 58 -14.72 0.18 3.37
C LEU A 58 -15.47 -1.02 3.95
N MET A 59 -14.74 -2.04 4.44
CA MET A 59 -15.35 -3.31 4.84
C MET A 59 -16.31 -3.24 6.05
N PRO A 60 -16.31 -2.23 6.92
CA PRO A 60 -17.41 -2.03 7.87
C PRO A 60 -18.79 -1.89 7.22
N ALA A 61 -18.87 -1.35 5.99
CA ALA A 61 -20.12 -1.27 5.22
C ALA A 61 -20.51 -2.61 4.55
N PHE A 62 -19.64 -3.63 4.60
CA PHE A 62 -19.78 -4.95 3.98
C PHE A 62 -19.74 -6.10 4.98
N GLY A 63 -20.05 -5.84 6.24
CA GLY A 63 -20.20 -6.87 7.28
C GLY A 63 -18.96 -7.10 8.14
N LYS A 64 -17.86 -6.37 7.98
CA LYS A 64 -16.76 -6.39 8.96
C LYS A 64 -17.30 -5.96 10.33
N ASN A 65 -16.96 -6.71 11.37
CA ASN A 65 -17.40 -6.49 12.75
C ASN A 65 -18.94 -6.63 12.97
N SER A 66 -19.67 -7.24 12.01
CA SER A 66 -21.08 -7.53 12.19
C SER A 66 -21.33 -8.54 13.29
N VAL A 67 -22.51 -8.43 13.90
CA VAL A 67 -23.02 -9.39 14.89
C VAL A 67 -24.28 -10.05 14.38
N ALA A 68 -24.54 -11.27 14.84
CA ALA A 68 -25.80 -11.95 14.62
C ALA A 68 -26.92 -11.30 15.45
N SER A 69 -28.17 -11.65 15.14
CA SER A 69 -29.37 -11.17 15.87
C SER A 69 -29.33 -11.50 17.37
N ASP A 70 -28.60 -12.55 17.76
CA ASP A 70 -28.38 -12.96 19.15
C ASP A 70 -27.18 -12.25 19.83
N GLY A 71 -26.53 -11.30 19.12
CA GLY A 71 -25.39 -10.53 19.62
C GLY A 71 -24.03 -11.19 19.46
N ARG A 72 -23.94 -12.43 18.98
CA ARG A 72 -22.65 -13.12 18.76
C ARG A 72 -21.92 -12.55 17.54
N PRO A 73 -20.58 -12.39 17.59
CA PRO A 73 -19.82 -11.96 16.42
C PRO A 73 -20.00 -12.90 15.24
N LEU A 74 -20.17 -12.35 14.05
CA LEU A 74 -20.16 -13.13 12.80
C LEU A 74 -18.72 -13.28 12.28
N PRO A 75 -18.39 -14.42 11.65
CA PRO A 75 -17.07 -14.63 11.05
C PRO A 75 -16.85 -13.62 9.92
N HIS A 76 -15.65 -13.07 9.85
CA HIS A 76 -15.28 -12.04 8.86
C HIS A 76 -14.22 -12.51 7.85
N SER A 77 -13.89 -13.81 7.81
CA SER A 77 -12.88 -14.33 6.87
C SER A 77 -13.22 -14.04 5.42
N MET A 78 -14.47 -14.28 4.99
CA MET A 78 -14.90 -13.97 3.63
C MET A 78 -14.99 -12.47 3.34
N VAL A 79 -15.27 -11.65 4.37
CA VAL A 79 -15.22 -10.19 4.27
C VAL A 79 -13.77 -9.72 3.99
N HIS A 80 -12.79 -10.36 4.64
CA HIS A 80 -11.37 -10.11 4.38
C HIS A 80 -10.93 -10.62 3.00
N ASP A 81 -11.40 -11.82 2.61
CA ASP A 81 -11.09 -12.40 1.30
C ASP A 81 -11.59 -11.50 0.13
N ALA A 82 -12.67 -10.73 0.34
CA ALA A 82 -13.21 -9.80 -0.66
C ALA A 82 -12.25 -8.66 -1.06
N VAL A 83 -11.30 -8.30 -0.19
CA VAL A 83 -10.31 -7.24 -0.47
C VAL A 83 -8.89 -7.78 -0.65
N SER A 84 -8.64 -9.07 -0.45
CA SER A 84 -7.34 -9.72 -0.57
C SER A 84 -7.04 -10.07 -2.03
N ILE A 85 -6.97 -9.09 -2.92
CA ILE A 85 -6.87 -9.29 -4.38
C ILE A 85 -5.52 -9.85 -4.84
N ARG A 86 -4.47 -9.72 -4.03
CA ARG A 86 -3.13 -10.32 -4.29
C ARG A 86 -3.02 -11.77 -3.82
N ASN A 87 -3.98 -12.26 -3.06
CA ASN A 87 -3.97 -13.60 -2.49
C ASN A 87 -4.89 -14.53 -3.30
N LEU A 88 -4.33 -15.27 -4.26
CA LEU A 88 -5.10 -16.17 -5.11
C LEU A 88 -5.95 -17.19 -4.32
N PRO A 89 -5.47 -17.86 -3.27
CA PRO A 89 -6.31 -18.69 -2.42
C PRO A 89 -7.51 -17.95 -1.82
N ALA A 90 -7.35 -16.70 -1.37
CA ALA A 90 -8.45 -15.88 -0.85
C ALA A 90 -9.48 -15.57 -1.94
N GLN A 91 -9.03 -15.22 -3.14
CA GLN A 91 -9.93 -14.99 -4.27
C GLN A 91 -10.75 -16.23 -4.64
N ILE A 92 -10.11 -17.41 -4.65
CA ILE A 92 -10.81 -18.68 -4.93
C ILE A 92 -11.84 -18.99 -3.84
N ARG A 93 -11.52 -18.78 -2.57
CA ARG A 93 -12.48 -18.94 -1.45
C ARG A 93 -13.66 -17.97 -1.61
N PHE A 94 -13.35 -16.70 -1.84
CA PHE A 94 -14.38 -15.68 -1.98
C PHE A 94 -15.31 -15.96 -3.16
N ALA A 95 -14.80 -16.38 -4.32
CA ALA A 95 -15.60 -16.73 -5.47
C ALA A 95 -16.62 -17.86 -5.19
N LYS A 96 -16.33 -18.74 -4.22
CA LYS A 96 -17.20 -19.85 -3.82
C LYS A 96 -18.10 -19.53 -2.62
N ALA A 97 -17.97 -18.34 -2.03
CA ALA A 97 -18.58 -18.01 -0.73
C ALA A 97 -20.06 -17.57 -0.83
N GLU A 98 -20.70 -17.59 -2.00
CA GLU A 98 -22.06 -17.05 -2.19
C GLU A 98 -23.07 -17.61 -1.19
N ASN A 99 -23.10 -18.94 -1.00
CA ASN A 99 -24.06 -19.58 -0.10
C ASN A 99 -23.77 -19.25 1.37
N ASP A 100 -22.49 -19.21 1.75
CA ASP A 100 -22.08 -18.87 3.11
C ASP A 100 -22.42 -17.41 3.44
N ILE A 101 -22.24 -16.49 2.48
CA ILE A 101 -22.63 -15.07 2.63
C ILE A 101 -24.13 -14.96 2.82
N ARG A 102 -24.95 -15.72 2.06
CA ARG A 102 -26.42 -15.74 2.22
C ARG A 102 -26.86 -16.28 3.58
N GLU A 103 -26.20 -17.35 4.06
CA GLU A 103 -26.49 -17.90 5.38
C GLU A 103 -26.21 -16.85 6.48
N LEU A 104 -25.03 -16.19 6.42
CA LEU A 104 -24.68 -15.16 7.38
C LEU A 104 -25.57 -13.92 7.28
N MET A 105 -25.99 -13.54 6.08
CA MET A 105 -26.94 -12.46 5.86
C MET A 105 -28.27 -12.75 6.59
N GLY A 106 -28.77 -13.98 6.54
CA GLY A 106 -30.02 -14.39 7.24
C GLY A 106 -29.90 -14.37 8.76
N ARG A 107 -28.66 -14.41 9.31
CA ARG A 107 -28.38 -14.38 10.75
C ARG A 107 -27.96 -13.02 11.26
N ALA A 108 -27.56 -12.12 10.37
CA ALA A 108 -26.98 -10.83 10.72
C ALA A 108 -28.03 -9.87 11.29
N LYS A 109 -27.61 -9.05 12.28
CA LYS A 109 -28.39 -7.93 12.79
C LYS A 109 -28.56 -6.82 11.75
N GLU A 110 -27.57 -6.67 10.85
CA GLU A 110 -27.54 -5.68 9.76
C GLU A 110 -27.39 -6.41 8.40
N PRO A 111 -28.48 -7.06 7.90
CA PRO A 111 -28.41 -7.90 6.71
C PRO A 111 -28.05 -7.12 5.44
N GLU A 112 -28.30 -5.80 5.38
CA GLU A 112 -27.97 -4.95 4.25
C GLU A 112 -26.46 -4.88 3.99
N LYS A 113 -25.62 -4.97 5.00
CA LYS A 113 -24.16 -5.03 4.85
C LYS A 113 -23.71 -6.30 4.14
N TRP A 114 -24.35 -7.41 4.47
CA TRP A 114 -24.08 -8.71 3.85
C TRP A 114 -24.67 -8.79 2.45
N ALA A 115 -25.79 -8.12 2.17
CA ALA A 115 -26.34 -7.98 0.82
C ALA A 115 -25.34 -7.26 -0.10
N ARG A 116 -24.67 -6.20 0.38
CA ARG A 116 -23.60 -5.50 -0.36
C ARG A 116 -22.41 -6.44 -0.63
N LEU A 117 -21.98 -7.23 0.37
CA LEU A 117 -20.91 -8.22 0.18
C LEU A 117 -21.31 -9.28 -0.86
N LEU A 118 -22.58 -9.71 -0.84
CA LEU A 118 -23.12 -10.65 -1.83
C LEU A 118 -23.08 -10.07 -3.25
N SER A 119 -23.39 -8.78 -3.42
CA SER A 119 -23.27 -8.10 -4.72
C SER A 119 -21.84 -8.08 -5.21
N ILE A 120 -20.87 -7.76 -4.33
CA ILE A 120 -19.43 -7.83 -4.67
C ILE A 120 -19.02 -9.22 -5.14
N ASN A 121 -19.52 -10.26 -4.46
CA ASN A 121 -19.22 -11.65 -4.80
C ASN A 121 -19.79 -12.05 -6.17
N ARG A 122 -21.08 -11.81 -6.40
CA ARG A 122 -21.80 -12.20 -7.62
C ARG A 122 -21.32 -11.48 -8.87
N GLU A 123 -21.05 -10.18 -8.74
CA GLU A 123 -20.64 -9.32 -9.84
C GLU A 123 -19.13 -9.26 -9.99
N GLN A 124 -18.37 -10.01 -9.16
CA GLN A 124 -16.90 -10.09 -9.17
C GLN A 124 -16.22 -8.71 -9.07
N LEU A 125 -16.70 -7.86 -8.15
CA LEU A 125 -16.30 -6.47 -8.02
C LEU A 125 -15.11 -6.24 -7.06
N GLN A 126 -14.40 -7.28 -6.62
CA GLN A 126 -13.30 -7.19 -5.66
C GLN A 126 -12.22 -6.18 -6.09
N TYR A 127 -11.78 -6.28 -7.34
CA TYR A 127 -10.78 -5.36 -7.90
C TYR A 127 -11.30 -3.93 -7.95
N ARG A 128 -12.57 -3.73 -8.32
CA ARG A 128 -13.19 -2.42 -8.34
C ARG A 128 -13.30 -1.81 -6.95
N LEU A 129 -13.59 -2.65 -5.94
CA LEU A 129 -13.66 -2.21 -4.54
C LEU A 129 -12.29 -1.74 -4.03
N VAL A 130 -11.22 -2.51 -4.27
CA VAL A 130 -9.86 -2.13 -3.89
C VAL A 130 -9.37 -0.93 -4.70
N HIS A 131 -9.71 -0.85 -5.99
CA HIS A 131 -9.41 0.34 -6.81
C HIS A 131 -10.11 1.60 -6.28
N SER A 132 -11.33 1.49 -5.74
CA SER A 132 -11.98 2.63 -5.08
C SER A 132 -11.19 3.12 -3.86
N ALA A 133 -10.60 2.20 -3.08
CA ALA A 133 -9.70 2.57 -1.98
C ALA A 133 -8.40 3.22 -2.49
N GLU A 134 -7.82 2.72 -3.60
CA GLU A 134 -6.67 3.35 -4.27
C GLU A 134 -6.95 4.80 -4.65
N GLN A 135 -8.11 5.09 -5.26
CA GLN A 135 -8.50 6.46 -5.61
C GLN A 135 -8.64 7.34 -4.35
N GLY A 136 -9.21 6.80 -3.28
CA GLY A 136 -9.26 7.47 -1.98
C GLY A 136 -7.86 7.78 -1.43
N LYS A 137 -6.95 6.80 -1.44
CA LYS A 137 -5.54 6.98 -1.06
C LYS A 137 -4.85 8.08 -1.87
N ILE A 138 -5.05 8.09 -3.20
CA ILE A 138 -4.48 9.11 -4.08
C ILE A 138 -5.04 10.50 -3.72
N SER A 139 -6.32 10.62 -3.43
CA SER A 139 -6.93 11.87 -2.99
C SER A 139 -6.31 12.41 -1.71
N LEU A 140 -6.00 11.53 -0.74
CA LEU A 140 -5.36 11.90 0.53
C LEU A 140 -3.92 12.44 0.38
N THR A 141 -3.29 12.28 -0.79
CA THR A 141 -1.98 12.92 -1.05
C THR A 141 -2.10 14.45 -1.11
N ARG A 142 -3.27 14.96 -1.49
CA ARG A 142 -3.54 16.41 -1.68
C ARG A 142 -4.55 16.99 -0.70
N GLN A 143 -5.36 16.14 -0.07
CA GLN A 143 -6.46 16.52 0.82
C GLN A 143 -6.31 15.84 2.18
N GLU A 144 -6.84 16.46 3.24
CA GLU A 144 -6.86 15.87 4.58
C GLU A 144 -7.94 14.79 4.71
N ALA A 145 -9.03 14.92 3.97
CA ALA A 145 -10.15 13.97 3.95
C ALA A 145 -10.70 13.82 2.53
N SER A 146 -11.32 12.69 2.25
CA SER A 146 -11.95 12.38 0.96
C SER A 146 -13.16 11.48 1.15
N GLU A 147 -14.06 11.46 0.17
CA GLU A 147 -15.16 10.51 0.08
C GLU A 147 -14.85 9.48 -1.02
N ILE A 148 -15.08 8.22 -0.72
CA ILE A 148 -14.99 7.11 -1.68
C ILE A 148 -16.40 6.74 -2.10
N PRO A 149 -16.82 7.03 -3.35
CA PRO A 149 -18.12 6.66 -3.86
C PRO A 149 -18.16 5.15 -4.18
N LEU A 150 -19.25 4.48 -3.77
CA LEU A 150 -19.51 3.07 -4.00
C LEU A 150 -20.88 2.85 -4.64
N ASP A 151 -21.34 3.81 -5.49
CA ASP A 151 -22.65 3.81 -6.16
C ASP A 151 -22.86 2.56 -7.04
N TYR A 152 -21.78 1.92 -7.47
CA TYR A 152 -21.83 0.67 -8.23
C TYR A 152 -22.23 -0.55 -7.38
N VAL A 153 -22.23 -0.42 -6.05
CA VAL A 153 -22.74 -1.44 -5.12
C VAL A 153 -24.15 -1.10 -4.67
N GLU A 154 -24.36 0.14 -4.23
CA GLU A 154 -25.63 0.65 -3.77
C GLU A 154 -25.69 2.15 -4.02
N ARG A 155 -26.84 2.61 -4.53
CA ARG A 155 -27.04 4.02 -4.86
C ARG A 155 -26.75 4.93 -3.67
N GLN A 156 -25.94 5.96 -3.86
CA GLN A 156 -25.50 6.94 -2.85
C GLN A 156 -24.65 6.35 -1.72
N LEU A 157 -24.19 5.11 -1.83
CA LEU A 157 -23.24 4.56 -0.87
C LEU A 157 -21.89 5.27 -1.05
N LYS A 158 -21.39 5.81 0.04
CA LYS A 158 -20.06 6.44 0.10
C LYS A 158 -19.43 6.22 1.47
N VAL A 159 -18.11 6.24 1.52
CA VAL A 159 -17.34 6.11 2.75
C VAL A 159 -16.40 7.31 2.86
N CYS A 160 -16.45 7.99 4.00
CA CYS A 160 -15.52 9.08 4.31
C CYS A 160 -14.23 8.48 4.87
N ILE A 161 -13.11 8.99 4.40
CA ILE A 161 -11.77 8.66 4.87
C ILE A 161 -10.99 9.94 5.14
N ASP A 162 -10.03 9.86 6.04
CA ASP A 162 -9.05 10.92 6.28
C ASP A 162 -7.63 10.34 6.44
N ARG A 163 -6.66 11.22 6.60
CA ARG A 163 -5.26 10.80 6.79
C ARG A 163 -5.03 10.00 8.06
N ALA A 164 -5.80 10.24 9.13
CA ALA A 164 -5.69 9.47 10.37
C ALA A 164 -6.11 8.02 10.15
N VAL A 165 -7.28 7.81 9.54
CA VAL A 165 -7.77 6.46 9.15
C VAL A 165 -6.77 5.75 8.25
N PHE A 166 -6.17 6.44 7.28
CA PHE A 166 -5.17 5.85 6.40
C PHE A 166 -3.88 5.49 7.14
N THR A 167 -3.41 6.37 8.03
CA THR A 167 -2.21 6.13 8.85
C THR A 167 -2.40 4.90 9.74
N ASP A 168 -3.51 4.83 10.46
CA ASP A 168 -3.81 3.69 11.34
C ASP A 168 -3.94 2.38 10.55
N ALA A 169 -4.64 2.41 9.41
CA ALA A 169 -4.80 1.25 8.54
C ALA A 169 -3.47 0.70 8.01
N THR A 170 -2.48 1.57 7.80
CA THR A 170 -1.23 1.24 7.12
C THR A 170 0.01 1.23 8.03
N ASP A 171 -0.13 1.44 9.33
CA ASP A 171 0.99 1.54 10.28
C ASP A 171 1.97 0.35 10.19
N ARG A 172 1.43 -0.86 10.12
CA ARG A 172 2.24 -2.09 9.98
C ARG A 172 3.05 -2.08 8.67
N LEU A 173 2.47 -1.62 7.56
CA LEU A 173 3.13 -1.57 6.25
C LEU A 173 4.22 -0.49 6.25
N VAL A 174 3.93 0.66 6.81
CA VAL A 174 4.89 1.76 7.00
C VAL A 174 6.05 1.30 7.89
N GLY A 175 5.76 0.59 8.98
CA GLY A 175 6.76 -0.03 9.84
C GLY A 175 7.67 -0.99 9.08
N LYS A 176 7.13 -1.74 8.13
CA LYS A 176 7.93 -2.65 7.28
C LYS A 176 8.83 -1.87 6.30
N VAL A 177 8.34 -0.80 5.67
CA VAL A 177 9.17 0.08 4.83
C VAL A 177 10.33 0.66 5.63
N ARG A 178 10.07 1.13 6.87
CA ARG A 178 11.14 1.60 7.78
C ARG A 178 12.16 0.51 8.11
N SER A 179 11.72 -0.73 8.34
CA SER A 179 12.60 -1.87 8.60
C SER A 179 13.52 -2.13 7.42
N LEU A 180 12.98 -2.19 6.20
CA LEU A 180 13.75 -2.39 4.98
C LEU A 180 14.81 -1.29 4.79
N ALA A 181 14.43 -0.02 4.94
CA ALA A 181 15.40 1.06 4.85
C ALA A 181 16.53 0.92 5.88
N ARG A 182 16.21 0.54 7.13
CA ARG A 182 17.20 0.28 8.19
C ARG A 182 18.10 -0.92 7.86
N GLU A 183 17.54 -1.98 7.31
CA GLU A 183 18.29 -3.18 6.88
C GLU A 183 19.32 -2.83 5.80
N ALA A 184 18.94 -2.05 4.77
CA ALA A 184 19.86 -1.58 3.74
C ALA A 184 20.99 -0.70 4.29
N ILE A 185 20.67 0.22 5.23
CA ILE A 185 21.66 1.08 5.90
C ILE A 185 22.62 0.23 6.73
N THR A 186 22.10 -0.75 7.45
CA THR A 186 22.93 -1.65 8.28
C THR A 186 23.86 -2.49 7.43
N ALA A 187 23.36 -3.05 6.33
CA ALA A 187 24.16 -3.81 5.36
C ALA A 187 25.27 -2.94 4.72
N ALA A 188 24.98 -1.66 4.46
CA ALA A 188 25.95 -0.70 3.93
C ALA A 188 27.01 -0.27 4.95
N ALA A 189 26.81 -0.53 6.25
CA ALA A 189 27.66 -0.09 7.36
C ALA A 189 27.99 1.41 7.34
N CYS A 190 27.11 2.25 6.81
CA CYS A 190 27.30 3.69 6.70
C CYS A 190 25.99 4.48 6.74
N LYS A 191 26.04 5.73 7.24
CA LYS A 191 24.91 6.66 7.18
C LYS A 191 24.80 7.26 5.78
N PRO A 192 23.58 7.33 5.17
CA PRO A 192 23.39 8.02 3.90
C PRO A 192 23.51 9.54 4.07
N ASP A 193 24.02 10.22 3.03
CA ASP A 193 24.10 11.69 2.96
C ASP A 193 22.82 12.30 2.37
N VAL A 194 22.09 11.53 1.57
CA VAL A 194 20.85 11.95 0.89
C VAL A 194 19.95 10.75 0.66
N VAL A 195 18.64 10.98 0.66
CA VAL A 195 17.62 9.98 0.33
C VAL A 195 16.94 10.35 -0.96
N PHE A 196 16.71 9.35 -1.81
CA PHE A 196 15.86 9.46 -2.99
C PHE A 196 14.66 8.53 -2.81
N LEU A 197 13.48 9.13 -2.64
CA LEU A 197 12.21 8.42 -2.51
C LEU A 197 11.53 8.37 -3.89
N THR A 198 11.21 7.16 -4.37
CA THR A 198 10.63 6.92 -5.68
C THR A 198 9.51 5.86 -5.61
N GLY A 199 8.86 5.58 -6.75
CA GLY A 199 7.68 4.74 -6.80
C GLY A 199 6.38 5.49 -6.49
N GLY A 200 5.23 4.87 -6.78
CA GLY A 200 3.91 5.52 -6.63
C GLY A 200 3.60 5.96 -5.20
N MET A 201 4.11 5.24 -4.20
CA MET A 201 3.90 5.56 -2.79
C MET A 201 4.80 6.70 -2.27
N ALA A 202 5.78 7.16 -3.04
CA ALA A 202 6.60 8.32 -2.68
C ALA A 202 5.79 9.64 -2.60
N TYR A 203 4.60 9.68 -3.23
CA TYR A 203 3.66 10.79 -3.07
C TYR A 203 2.89 10.75 -1.75
N SER A 204 2.92 9.64 -1.02
CA SER A 204 2.18 9.49 0.23
C SER A 204 2.86 10.27 1.37
N PRO A 205 2.16 11.24 2.00
CA PRO A 205 2.70 11.95 3.16
C PRO A 205 3.08 11.01 4.31
N VAL A 206 2.36 9.91 4.49
CA VAL A 206 2.59 8.92 5.56
C VAL A 206 3.93 8.21 5.35
N VAL A 207 4.25 7.80 4.11
CA VAL A 207 5.52 7.16 3.79
C VAL A 207 6.68 8.16 3.90
N SER A 208 6.51 9.38 3.37
CA SER A 208 7.53 10.43 3.46
C SER A 208 7.85 10.80 4.91
N ALA A 209 6.82 10.96 5.75
CA ALA A 209 7.00 11.25 7.17
C ALA A 209 7.74 10.12 7.90
N ALA A 210 7.40 8.87 7.63
CA ALA A 210 8.05 7.71 8.24
C ALA A 210 9.53 7.57 7.86
N VAL A 211 9.90 7.93 6.63
CA VAL A 211 11.29 7.96 6.19
C VAL A 211 12.05 9.12 6.85
N ALA A 212 11.45 10.30 6.95
CA ALA A 212 12.03 11.45 7.65
C ALA A 212 12.28 11.15 9.14
N GLU A 213 11.31 10.53 9.82
CA GLU A 213 11.43 10.11 11.21
C GLU A 213 12.58 9.10 11.42
N LEU A 214 12.73 8.13 10.51
CA LEU A 214 13.79 7.11 10.58
C LEU A 214 15.20 7.72 10.52
N LEU A 215 15.39 8.73 9.69
CA LEU A 215 16.73 9.24 9.32
C LEU A 215 17.11 10.51 10.07
N GLY A 216 16.14 11.16 10.70
CA GLY A 216 16.30 12.50 11.30
C GLY A 216 16.20 13.61 10.24
N ASN A 217 15.96 14.82 10.72
CA ASN A 217 15.71 16.00 9.85
C ASN A 217 16.95 16.50 9.11
N ASP A 218 18.15 16.01 9.45
CA ASP A 218 19.41 16.46 8.88
C ASP A 218 19.70 15.87 7.49
N ILE A 219 19.02 14.78 7.11
CA ILE A 219 19.25 14.11 5.83
C ILE A 219 18.22 14.59 4.81
N PRO A 220 18.64 15.26 3.72
CA PRO A 220 17.70 15.75 2.72
C PRO A 220 17.03 14.59 1.99
N ILE A 221 15.69 14.62 1.95
CA ILE A 221 14.87 13.73 1.14
C ILE A 221 14.61 14.42 -0.20
N ARG A 222 14.99 13.75 -1.28
CA ARG A 222 14.74 14.17 -2.66
C ARG A 222 13.72 13.23 -3.28
N SER A 223 12.81 13.79 -4.04
CA SER A 223 11.89 13.05 -4.90
C SER A 223 12.11 13.50 -6.33
N GLY A 224 12.04 12.57 -7.28
CA GLY A 224 12.21 12.86 -8.71
C GLY A 224 10.98 12.44 -9.51
N ASP A 225 11.22 12.07 -10.78
CA ASP A 225 10.21 11.42 -11.62
C ASP A 225 9.91 10.03 -11.06
N MET A 226 8.86 9.97 -10.23
CA MET A 226 8.55 8.81 -9.38
C MET A 226 8.06 7.60 -10.16
N LEU A 227 7.62 7.80 -11.42
CA LEU A 227 7.12 6.73 -12.28
C LEU A 227 8.08 6.41 -13.44
N GLY A 228 8.90 7.37 -13.87
CA GLY A 228 9.78 7.24 -15.03
C GLY A 228 11.27 7.04 -14.70
N SER A 229 11.67 7.10 -13.43
CA SER A 229 13.08 7.05 -13.02
C SER A 229 13.79 5.76 -13.46
N VAL A 230 13.16 4.60 -13.33
CA VAL A 230 13.70 3.30 -13.74
C VAL A 230 13.85 3.23 -15.27
N GLY A 231 12.80 3.59 -16.02
CA GLY A 231 12.83 3.59 -17.48
C GLY A 231 13.89 4.53 -18.05
N ARG A 232 14.05 5.72 -17.45
CA ARG A 232 15.10 6.68 -17.84
C ARG A 232 16.50 6.15 -17.51
N GLY A 233 16.67 5.50 -16.35
CA GLY A 233 17.93 4.85 -15.97
C GLY A 233 18.32 3.75 -16.93
N LEU A 234 17.41 2.86 -17.30
CA LEU A 234 17.63 1.80 -18.29
C LEU A 234 17.97 2.37 -19.68
N GLY A 235 17.26 3.43 -20.13
CA GLY A 235 17.55 4.09 -21.40
C GLY A 235 18.93 4.78 -21.46
N LEU A 236 19.47 5.19 -20.31
CA LEU A 236 20.83 5.73 -20.22
C LEU A 236 21.89 4.62 -20.17
N ALA A 237 21.59 3.47 -19.58
CA ALA A 237 22.50 2.34 -19.48
C ALA A 237 22.62 1.56 -20.81
N ALA A 238 21.64 1.70 -21.71
CA ALA A 238 21.62 1.04 -23.03
C ALA A 238 22.40 1.80 -24.12
N LYS A 239 22.91 3.00 -23.83
CA LYS A 239 23.76 3.83 -24.70
C LYS A 239 25.24 3.63 -24.38
#